data_0cd4ae8275505a02c9b9c2e046b8f5e5
#
_entry.id   0cd4ae8275505a02c9b9c2e046b8f5e5
#
_cell.length_a   1.000
_cell.length_b   1.000
_cell.length_c   1.000
_cell.angle_alpha   90.00
_cell.angle_beta   90.00
_cell.angle_gamma   90.00
#
_symmetry.space_group_name_H-M   'P 1'
#
loop_
_entity.id
_entity.type
_entity.pdbx_description
1 polymer ?
#
loop_
_entity_poly.entity_id
_entity_poly.type
_entity_poly.pdbx_seq_one_letter_code
_entity_poly.pdbx_strand_id
1 'polypeptide(L)'
;MKVLITGGRGGLGLAFAAALGDAEITALDLPEFDVGDSAAWRALEGEYDAAFLNAGVITGESSIAALTDELYWRAVRANMDGVVYGVRELASRLMPNGGSIVATASLAGLTATPMDPIYALTKHAVIGFVRSVAPQLAAQRIRINALCPGYTDTGIVPHELRGVLDVPLMEPSFVAEAALHALNDKETGGAWVVQPNRILQFRFPHIPGPR
;
A
#
# COMPACT_ATOMS: atom_id res chain seq x y z
N MET A 1 13.17 -1.50 -16.56
CA MET A 1 12.82 -1.18 -15.16
C MET A 1 12.40 -2.48 -14.48
N LYS A 2 13.01 -2.80 -13.34
CA LYS A 2 12.65 -3.97 -12.53
C LYS A 2 11.74 -3.54 -11.38
N VAL A 3 10.59 -4.17 -11.26
CA VAL A 3 9.53 -3.76 -10.32
C VAL A 3 9.09 -4.92 -9.43
N LEU A 4 9.09 -4.68 -8.13
CA LEU A 4 8.55 -5.60 -7.13
C LEU A 4 7.08 -5.24 -6.83
N ILE A 5 6.18 -6.21 -6.82
CA ILE A 5 4.77 -6.03 -6.46
C ILE A 5 4.36 -7.08 -5.43
N THR A 6 4.00 -6.66 -4.22
CA THR A 6 3.40 -7.56 -3.23
C THR A 6 1.88 -7.59 -3.38
N GLY A 7 1.23 -8.72 -3.08
CA GLY A 7 -0.16 -8.93 -3.44
C GLY A 7 -0.35 -8.92 -4.97
N GLY A 8 0.66 -9.44 -5.68
CA GLY A 8 0.78 -9.33 -7.13
C GLY A 8 -0.28 -10.10 -7.93
N ARG A 9 -0.94 -11.08 -7.30
CA ARG A 9 -2.05 -11.85 -7.91
C ARG A 9 -3.43 -11.27 -7.59
N GLY A 10 -3.49 -10.28 -6.70
CA GLY A 10 -4.71 -9.56 -6.38
C GLY A 10 -5.12 -8.56 -7.46
N GLY A 11 -6.38 -8.09 -7.42
CA GLY A 11 -6.92 -7.20 -8.45
C GLY A 11 -6.09 -5.94 -8.70
N LEU A 12 -5.63 -5.25 -7.66
CA LEU A 12 -4.73 -4.08 -7.83
C LEU A 12 -3.34 -4.49 -8.29
N GLY A 13 -2.78 -5.59 -7.76
CA GLY A 13 -1.45 -6.08 -8.18
C GLY A 13 -1.38 -6.38 -9.66
N LEU A 14 -2.39 -7.06 -10.20
CA LEU A 14 -2.52 -7.33 -11.63
C LEU A 14 -2.68 -6.04 -12.45
N ALA A 15 -3.47 -5.09 -11.96
CA ALA A 15 -3.65 -3.81 -12.62
C ALA A 15 -2.36 -2.98 -12.65
N PHE A 16 -1.57 -2.98 -11.56
CA PHE A 16 -0.27 -2.32 -11.52
C PHE A 16 0.71 -2.96 -12.51
N ALA A 17 0.77 -4.28 -12.55
CA ALA A 17 1.62 -4.99 -13.51
C ALA A 17 1.24 -4.65 -14.95
N ALA A 18 -0.06 -4.64 -15.28
CA ALA A 18 -0.55 -4.28 -16.60
C ALA A 18 -0.22 -2.82 -16.99
N ALA A 19 -0.30 -1.88 -16.03
CA ALA A 19 -0.02 -0.47 -16.28
C ALA A 19 1.48 -0.16 -16.47
N LEU A 20 2.37 -1.06 -16.05
CA LEU A 20 3.81 -0.92 -16.17
C LEU A 20 4.37 -1.37 -17.52
N GLY A 21 3.55 -1.93 -18.40
CA GLY A 21 3.95 -2.33 -19.77
C GLY A 21 5.11 -3.31 -19.79
N ASP A 22 6.21 -2.93 -20.46
CA ASP A 22 7.40 -3.79 -20.68
C ASP A 22 8.34 -3.89 -19.44
N ALA A 23 7.91 -3.50 -18.25
CA ALA A 23 8.72 -3.65 -17.04
C ALA A 23 8.89 -5.13 -16.67
N GLU A 24 10.05 -5.48 -16.13
CA GLU A 24 10.30 -6.80 -15.54
C GLU A 24 9.65 -6.86 -14.16
N ILE A 25 8.60 -7.66 -13.99
CA ILE A 25 7.79 -7.71 -12.79
C ILE A 25 8.16 -8.92 -11.93
N THR A 26 8.50 -8.68 -10.67
CA THR A 26 8.53 -9.70 -9.61
C THR A 26 7.26 -9.58 -8.79
N ALA A 27 6.28 -10.45 -9.07
CA ALA A 27 5.02 -10.52 -8.35
C ALA A 27 5.12 -11.49 -7.17
N LEU A 28 5.01 -10.98 -5.96
CA LEU A 28 5.05 -11.76 -4.72
C LEU A 28 3.64 -11.86 -4.11
N ASP A 29 3.24 -13.08 -3.77
CA ASP A 29 1.93 -13.34 -3.15
C ASP A 29 1.92 -14.66 -2.38
N LEU A 30 0.92 -14.86 -1.54
CA LEU A 30 0.67 -16.15 -0.89
C LEU A 30 0.33 -17.24 -1.92
N PRO A 31 0.66 -18.52 -1.65
CA PRO A 31 1.33 -19.00 -0.44
C PRO A 31 2.86 -18.91 -0.46
N GLU A 32 3.48 -18.53 -1.60
CA GLU A 32 4.93 -18.60 -1.80
C GLU A 32 5.68 -17.51 -1.03
N PHE A 33 5.02 -16.36 -0.79
CA PHE A 33 5.63 -15.24 -0.08
C PHE A 33 4.64 -14.60 0.89
N ASP A 34 4.86 -14.81 2.20
CA ASP A 34 4.13 -14.10 3.24
C ASP A 34 4.84 -12.77 3.55
N VAL A 35 4.19 -11.65 3.22
CA VAL A 35 4.73 -10.32 3.51
C VAL A 35 4.89 -10.03 5.00
N GLY A 36 4.13 -10.72 5.86
CA GLY A 36 4.25 -10.65 7.32
C GLY A 36 5.42 -11.46 7.88
N ASP A 37 6.14 -12.24 7.06
CA ASP A 37 7.33 -12.97 7.46
C ASP A 37 8.60 -12.18 7.15
N SER A 38 9.22 -11.67 8.18
CA SER A 38 10.50 -10.96 8.08
C SER A 38 11.65 -11.81 7.53
N ALA A 39 11.59 -13.14 7.71
CA ALA A 39 12.60 -14.06 7.16
C ALA A 39 12.46 -14.21 5.64
N ALA A 40 11.22 -14.26 5.12
CA ALA A 40 10.97 -14.28 3.68
C ALA A 40 11.55 -13.04 3.00
N TRP A 41 11.36 -11.85 3.59
CA TRP A 41 11.96 -10.62 3.08
C TRP A 41 13.49 -10.65 3.07
N ARG A 42 14.13 -11.16 4.14
CA ARG A 42 15.59 -11.29 4.19
C ARG A 42 16.15 -12.25 3.16
N ALA A 43 15.40 -13.29 2.82
CA ALA A 43 15.78 -14.29 1.83
C ALA A 43 15.51 -13.84 0.37
N LEU A 44 14.72 -12.80 0.17
CA LEU A 44 14.40 -12.28 -1.15
C LEU A 44 15.69 -11.74 -1.81
N GLU A 45 15.97 -12.17 -3.02
CA GLU A 45 17.11 -11.72 -3.83
C GLU A 45 16.66 -10.79 -4.96
N GLY A 46 17.61 -10.09 -5.55
CA GLY A 46 17.40 -9.19 -6.67
C GLY A 46 17.63 -7.73 -6.35
N GLU A 47 17.55 -6.90 -7.39
CA GLU A 47 17.62 -5.45 -7.31
C GLU A 47 16.43 -4.85 -8.07
N TYR A 48 15.83 -3.81 -7.53
CA TYR A 48 14.61 -3.21 -8.06
C TYR A 48 14.76 -1.70 -8.21
N ASP A 49 14.17 -1.17 -9.29
CA ASP A 49 14.06 0.25 -9.56
C ASP A 49 12.81 0.85 -8.91
N ALA A 50 11.77 0.02 -8.73
CA ALA A 50 10.49 0.41 -8.17
C ALA A 50 9.85 -0.71 -7.36
N ALA A 51 8.98 -0.36 -6.41
CA ALA A 51 8.20 -1.34 -5.68
C ALA A 51 6.78 -0.84 -5.38
N PHE A 52 5.80 -1.74 -5.50
CA PHE A 52 4.44 -1.57 -5.00
C PHE A 52 4.23 -2.50 -3.81
N LEU A 53 4.25 -1.94 -2.61
CA LEU A 53 3.93 -2.66 -1.38
C LEU A 53 2.40 -2.64 -1.21
N ASN A 54 1.75 -3.59 -1.90
CA ASN A 54 0.31 -3.56 -2.13
C ASN A 54 -0.45 -4.65 -1.36
N ALA A 55 0.19 -5.72 -0.91
CA ALA A 55 -0.47 -6.77 -0.14
C ALA A 55 -1.23 -6.21 1.06
N GLY A 56 -2.46 -6.68 1.25
CA GLY A 56 -3.28 -6.23 2.36
C GLY A 56 -4.61 -6.97 2.44
N VAL A 57 -5.17 -6.96 3.65
CA VAL A 57 -6.44 -7.64 3.98
C VAL A 57 -7.30 -6.75 4.85
N ILE A 58 -8.62 -6.97 4.81
CA ILE A 58 -9.58 -6.44 5.78
C ILE A 58 -9.77 -7.44 6.91
N THR A 59 -10.26 -7.00 8.09
CA THR A 59 -10.70 -7.94 9.12
C THR A 59 -12.10 -8.45 8.83
N GLY A 60 -12.95 -7.60 8.27
CA GLY A 60 -14.37 -7.86 8.09
C GLY A 60 -15.17 -7.77 9.39
N GLU A 61 -14.55 -7.28 10.48
CA GLU A 61 -15.19 -7.17 11.80
C GLU A 61 -15.35 -5.68 12.18
N SER A 62 -16.59 -5.29 12.37
CA SER A 62 -16.94 -3.92 12.77
C SER A 62 -17.00 -3.73 14.30
N SER A 63 -17.22 -4.82 15.04
CA SER A 63 -17.33 -4.79 16.50
C SER A 63 -15.98 -5.00 17.15
N ILE A 64 -15.49 -3.97 17.85
CA ILE A 64 -14.23 -4.09 18.60
C ILE A 64 -14.32 -5.15 19.71
N ALA A 65 -15.52 -5.40 20.25
CA ALA A 65 -15.73 -6.41 21.28
C ALA A 65 -15.74 -7.86 20.74
N ALA A 66 -16.01 -8.04 19.44
CA ALA A 66 -15.99 -9.33 18.75
C ALA A 66 -14.65 -9.62 18.04
N LEU A 67 -13.74 -8.64 18.02
CA LEU A 67 -12.44 -8.80 17.37
C LEU A 67 -11.64 -9.92 18.04
N THR A 68 -11.18 -10.88 17.23
CA THR A 68 -10.27 -11.93 17.71
C THR A 68 -8.82 -11.55 17.47
N ASP A 69 -7.91 -12.13 18.26
CA ASP A 69 -6.46 -11.93 18.08
C ASP A 69 -6.01 -12.39 16.70
N GLU A 70 -6.62 -13.44 16.14
CA GLU A 70 -6.30 -13.95 14.81
C GLU A 70 -6.60 -12.91 13.72
N LEU A 71 -7.79 -12.31 13.73
CA LEU A 71 -8.18 -11.25 12.80
C LEU A 71 -7.28 -10.03 12.93
N TYR A 72 -7.01 -9.64 14.17
CA TYR A 72 -6.12 -8.51 14.46
C TYR A 72 -4.72 -8.74 13.91
N TRP A 73 -4.07 -9.86 14.28
CA TRP A 73 -2.70 -10.13 13.84
C TRP A 73 -2.60 -10.40 12.35
N ARG A 74 -3.60 -11.01 11.73
CA ARG A 74 -3.66 -11.16 10.27
C ARG A 74 -3.61 -9.81 9.57
N ALA A 75 -4.41 -8.84 10.01
CA ALA A 75 -4.42 -7.50 9.44
C ALA A 75 -3.10 -6.74 9.69
N VAL A 76 -2.58 -6.79 10.92
CA VAL A 76 -1.31 -6.14 11.29
C VAL A 76 -0.16 -6.69 10.44
N ARG A 77 0.00 -8.01 10.38
CA ARG A 77 1.09 -8.65 9.63
C ARG A 77 1.04 -8.32 8.14
N ALA A 78 -0.12 -8.44 7.51
CA ALA A 78 -0.22 -8.14 6.08
C ALA A 78 -0.07 -6.65 5.79
N ASN A 79 -0.83 -5.78 6.50
CA ASN A 79 -0.98 -4.38 6.12
C ASN A 79 0.14 -3.48 6.66
N MET A 80 0.72 -3.81 7.82
CA MET A 80 1.74 -3.02 8.49
C MET A 80 3.12 -3.65 8.37
N ASP A 81 3.31 -4.87 8.90
CA ASP A 81 4.62 -5.52 8.91
C ASP A 81 5.12 -5.74 7.49
N GLY A 82 4.25 -6.13 6.56
CA GLY A 82 4.58 -6.29 5.15
C GLY A 82 5.15 -5.02 4.52
N VAL A 83 4.59 -3.86 4.85
CA VAL A 83 5.11 -2.57 4.36
C VAL A 83 6.43 -2.21 5.06
N VAL A 84 6.51 -2.37 6.38
CA VAL A 84 7.71 -2.02 7.15
C VAL A 84 8.89 -2.91 6.74
N TYR A 85 8.69 -4.22 6.65
CA TYR A 85 9.75 -5.15 6.24
C TYR A 85 10.17 -4.92 4.79
N GLY A 86 9.19 -4.69 3.90
CA GLY A 86 9.47 -4.36 2.50
C GLY A 86 10.32 -3.11 2.37
N VAL A 87 9.93 -2.00 3.01
CA VAL A 87 10.71 -0.76 2.98
C VAL A 87 12.11 -0.96 3.55
N ARG A 88 12.24 -1.69 4.66
CA ARG A 88 13.55 -1.99 5.27
C ARG A 88 14.49 -2.71 4.30
N GLU A 89 14.02 -3.78 3.65
CA GLU A 89 14.84 -4.56 2.74
C GLU A 89 15.13 -3.82 1.42
N LEU A 90 14.15 -3.08 0.90
CA LEU A 90 14.33 -2.25 -0.28
C LEU A 90 15.41 -1.17 -0.02
N ALA A 91 15.34 -0.49 1.11
CA ALA A 91 16.29 0.54 1.46
C ALA A 91 17.69 0.01 1.79
N SER A 92 17.79 -1.17 2.40
CA SER A 92 19.09 -1.71 2.87
C SER A 92 19.89 -2.38 1.75
N ARG A 93 19.24 -3.02 0.77
CA ARG A 93 19.95 -3.84 -0.22
C ARG A 93 19.25 -4.06 -1.57
N LEU A 94 17.90 -3.95 -1.63
CA LEU A 94 17.16 -4.27 -2.87
C LEU A 94 17.00 -3.07 -3.81
N MET A 95 17.33 -1.84 -3.35
CA MET A 95 17.36 -0.62 -4.18
C MET A 95 18.70 0.13 -4.05
N PRO A 96 19.83 -0.50 -4.40
CA PRO A 96 21.17 0.08 -4.16
C PRO A 96 21.41 1.36 -4.97
N ASN A 97 20.71 1.54 -6.08
CA ASN A 97 20.82 2.70 -6.96
C ASN A 97 19.78 3.80 -6.69
N GLY A 98 18.99 3.66 -5.63
CA GLY A 98 17.81 4.46 -5.39
C GLY A 98 16.59 3.91 -6.13
N GLY A 99 15.45 4.60 -6.07
CA GLY A 99 14.23 4.14 -6.72
C GLY A 99 12.97 4.80 -6.20
N SER A 100 11.82 4.16 -6.42
CA SER A 100 10.53 4.67 -5.97
C SER A 100 9.66 3.55 -5.39
N ILE A 101 9.09 3.81 -4.22
CA ILE A 101 8.20 2.91 -3.51
C ILE A 101 6.80 3.52 -3.45
N VAL A 102 5.77 2.75 -3.79
CA VAL A 102 4.38 3.09 -3.55
C VAL A 102 3.81 2.10 -2.54
N ALA A 103 3.40 2.61 -1.37
CA ALA A 103 2.74 1.80 -0.35
C ALA A 103 1.22 1.96 -0.45
N THR A 104 0.50 0.86 -0.66
CA THR A 104 -0.96 0.89 -0.76
C THR A 104 -1.59 1.06 0.63
N ALA A 105 -1.95 2.29 0.95
CA ALA A 105 -2.78 2.64 2.09
C ALA A 105 -4.27 2.46 1.74
N SER A 106 -5.11 3.44 2.04
CA SER A 106 -6.55 3.50 1.71
C SER A 106 -7.08 4.87 2.09
N LEU A 107 -8.26 5.27 1.60
CA LEU A 107 -9.05 6.34 2.20
C LEU A 107 -9.34 6.07 3.68
N ALA A 108 -9.49 4.81 4.07
CA ALA A 108 -9.60 4.38 5.47
C ALA A 108 -8.39 4.77 6.34
N GLY A 109 -7.25 5.14 5.73
CA GLY A 109 -6.09 5.69 6.43
C GLY A 109 -6.14 7.21 6.64
N LEU A 110 -7.16 7.89 6.12
CA LEU A 110 -7.35 9.33 6.21
C LEU A 110 -8.68 9.72 6.87
N THR A 111 -9.61 8.77 6.96
CA THR A 111 -10.96 8.98 7.49
C THR A 111 -11.36 7.87 8.46
N ALA A 112 -12.38 8.11 9.27
CA ALA A 112 -12.98 7.06 10.08
C ALA A 112 -13.63 5.98 9.18
N THR A 113 -13.47 4.71 9.57
CA THR A 113 -14.06 3.56 8.88
C THR A 113 -14.73 2.64 9.90
N PRO A 114 -15.98 2.96 10.33
CA PRO A 114 -16.67 2.19 11.36
C PRO A 114 -16.91 0.72 10.99
N MET A 115 -16.94 0.41 9.70
CA MET A 115 -17.15 -0.96 9.19
C MET A 115 -15.97 -1.89 9.44
N ASP A 116 -14.76 -1.35 9.62
CA ASP A 116 -13.54 -2.12 9.95
C ASP A 116 -12.51 -1.20 10.65
N PRO A 117 -12.65 -0.98 11.96
CA PRO A 117 -11.75 -0.08 12.69
C PRO A 117 -10.28 -0.53 12.68
N ILE A 118 -10.03 -1.84 12.65
CA ILE A 118 -8.66 -2.38 12.61
C ILE A 118 -8.01 -2.19 11.24
N TYR A 119 -8.78 -2.37 10.17
CA TYR A 119 -8.29 -2.00 8.84
C TYR A 119 -7.91 -0.52 8.79
N ALA A 120 -8.79 0.36 9.28
CA ALA A 120 -8.49 1.80 9.36
C ALA A 120 -7.23 2.08 10.17
N LEU A 121 -7.07 1.47 11.35
CA LEU A 121 -5.85 1.58 12.17
C LEU A 121 -4.61 1.22 11.35
N THR A 122 -4.61 0.08 10.65
CA THR A 122 -3.45 -0.34 9.85
C THR A 122 -3.14 0.64 8.72
N LYS A 123 -4.15 1.17 8.05
CA LYS A 123 -3.97 2.09 6.93
C LYS A 123 -3.56 3.51 7.37
N HIS A 124 -3.98 3.97 8.54
CA HIS A 124 -3.43 5.17 9.18
C HIS A 124 -1.95 4.99 9.54
N ALA A 125 -1.59 3.81 10.08
CA ALA A 125 -0.21 3.48 10.40
C ALA A 125 0.69 3.52 9.16
N VAL A 126 0.25 2.97 8.02
CA VAL A 126 1.00 3.03 6.75
C VAL A 126 1.26 4.48 6.32
N ILE A 127 0.25 5.35 6.37
CA ILE A 127 0.42 6.76 6.00
C ILE A 127 1.39 7.47 6.96
N GLY A 128 1.24 7.24 8.27
CA GLY A 128 2.16 7.79 9.27
C GLY A 128 3.60 7.33 9.07
N PHE A 129 3.78 6.04 8.78
CA PHE A 129 5.08 5.44 8.49
C PHE A 129 5.71 6.03 7.22
N VAL A 130 4.98 6.08 6.10
CA VAL A 130 5.46 6.65 4.83
C VAL A 130 5.98 8.07 5.02
N ARG A 131 5.21 8.93 5.70
CA ARG A 131 5.59 10.32 5.98
C ARG A 131 6.84 10.42 6.87
N SER A 132 6.98 9.50 7.81
CA SER A 132 8.08 9.52 8.78
C SER A 132 9.38 8.98 8.21
N VAL A 133 9.32 7.97 7.32
CA VAL A 133 10.52 7.34 6.75
C VAL A 133 11.01 8.05 5.48
N ALA A 134 10.16 8.81 4.80
CA ALA A 134 10.49 9.48 3.55
C ALA A 134 11.76 10.36 3.62
N PRO A 135 12.00 11.19 4.65
CA PRO A 135 13.22 11.98 4.74
C PRO A 135 14.50 11.12 4.85
N GLN A 136 14.42 9.97 5.51
CA GLN A 136 15.56 9.04 5.64
C GLN A 136 15.87 8.37 4.28
N LEU A 137 14.84 7.95 3.56
CA LEU A 137 14.97 7.30 2.26
C LEU A 137 15.48 8.26 1.18
N ALA A 138 15.10 9.54 1.25
CA ALA A 138 15.56 10.57 0.33
C ALA A 138 17.10 10.69 0.30
N ALA A 139 17.78 10.51 1.44
CA ALA A 139 19.24 10.49 1.53
C ALA A 139 19.86 9.33 0.72
N GLN A 140 19.09 8.27 0.46
CA GLN A 140 19.47 7.11 -0.36
C GLN A 140 18.94 7.21 -1.79
N ARG A 141 18.38 8.35 -2.20
CA ARG A 141 17.72 8.56 -3.49
C ARG A 141 16.50 7.64 -3.71
N ILE A 142 15.87 7.20 -2.63
CA ILE A 142 14.62 6.43 -2.65
C ILE A 142 13.48 7.36 -2.27
N ARG A 143 12.45 7.41 -3.10
CA ARG A 143 11.18 8.09 -2.81
C ARG A 143 10.17 7.07 -2.33
N ILE A 144 9.29 7.47 -1.44
CA ILE A 144 8.17 6.67 -1.00
C ILE A 144 6.92 7.53 -0.90
N ASN A 145 5.81 7.05 -1.50
CA ASN A 145 4.52 7.70 -1.43
C ASN A 145 3.42 6.70 -1.07
N ALA A 146 2.38 7.16 -0.39
CA ALA A 146 1.21 6.35 -0.07
C ALA A 146 0.15 6.50 -1.16
N LEU A 147 -0.43 5.38 -1.62
CA LEU A 147 -1.61 5.35 -2.46
C LEU A 147 -2.84 5.10 -1.58
N CYS A 148 -3.86 5.95 -1.68
CA CYS A 148 -5.04 5.94 -0.82
C CYS A 148 -6.32 5.74 -1.65
N PRO A 149 -6.58 4.53 -2.18
CA PRO A 149 -7.79 4.25 -2.93
C PRO A 149 -9.04 4.26 -2.03
N GLY A 150 -10.17 4.68 -2.62
CA GLY A 150 -11.50 4.34 -2.13
C GLY A 150 -11.89 2.91 -2.56
N TYR A 151 -13.19 2.63 -2.59
CA TYR A 151 -13.70 1.34 -3.00
C TYR A 151 -13.33 1.03 -4.45
N THR A 152 -12.63 -0.08 -4.63
CA THR A 152 -12.13 -0.54 -5.93
C THR A 152 -12.67 -1.94 -6.19
N ASP A 153 -13.08 -2.25 -7.41
CA ASP A 153 -13.63 -3.55 -7.78
C ASP A 153 -12.56 -4.65 -7.76
N THR A 154 -12.30 -5.16 -6.58
CA THR A 154 -11.33 -6.21 -6.30
C THR A 154 -11.89 -7.17 -5.26
N GLY A 155 -11.22 -8.31 -5.06
CA GLY A 155 -11.61 -9.29 -4.06
C GLY A 155 -11.55 -8.83 -2.60
N ILE A 156 -10.96 -7.65 -2.32
CA ILE A 156 -10.93 -7.09 -0.95
C ILE A 156 -12.29 -6.51 -0.54
N VAL A 157 -13.12 -6.10 -1.50
CA VAL A 157 -14.48 -5.59 -1.22
C VAL A 157 -15.42 -6.77 -1.10
N PRO A 158 -16.01 -7.03 0.08
CA PRO A 158 -16.97 -8.12 0.28
C PRO A 158 -18.13 -8.03 -0.71
N HIS A 159 -18.58 -9.18 -1.18
CA HIS A 159 -19.65 -9.25 -2.18
C HIS A 159 -20.94 -8.59 -1.69
N GLU A 160 -21.23 -8.72 -0.39
CA GLU A 160 -22.42 -8.17 0.28
C GLU A 160 -22.43 -6.64 0.26
N LEU A 161 -21.25 -6.02 0.25
CA LEU A 161 -21.14 -4.56 0.21
C LEU A 161 -21.32 -4.00 -1.20
N ARG A 162 -21.05 -4.77 -2.25
CA ARG A 162 -21.08 -4.29 -3.65
C ARG A 162 -22.41 -3.70 -4.10
N GLY A 163 -23.53 -4.17 -3.49
CA GLY A 163 -24.87 -3.71 -3.82
C GLY A 163 -25.44 -2.62 -2.91
N VAL A 164 -24.74 -2.29 -1.81
CA VAL A 164 -25.25 -1.35 -0.80
C VAL A 164 -24.37 -0.11 -0.61
N LEU A 165 -23.25 -0.03 -1.33
CA LEU A 165 -22.39 1.15 -1.29
C LEU A 165 -23.06 2.31 -2.04
N ASP A 166 -23.11 3.47 -1.41
CA ASP A 166 -23.61 4.71 -2.02
C ASP A 166 -22.64 5.33 -3.04
N VAL A 167 -21.51 4.71 -3.25
CA VAL A 167 -20.45 5.16 -4.18
C VAL A 167 -20.10 4.06 -5.16
N PRO A 168 -19.84 4.38 -6.44
CA PRO A 168 -19.44 3.38 -7.41
C PRO A 168 -18.07 2.80 -7.07
N LEU A 169 -17.89 1.50 -7.35
CA LEU A 169 -16.59 0.86 -7.32
C LEU A 169 -15.75 1.40 -8.49
N MET A 170 -14.49 1.73 -8.19
CA MET A 170 -13.54 2.14 -9.22
C MET A 170 -12.96 0.91 -9.92
N GLU A 171 -12.70 1.04 -11.21
CA GLU A 171 -11.92 0.05 -11.94
C GLU A 171 -10.49 -0.02 -11.40
N PRO A 172 -9.90 -1.22 -11.23
CA PRO A 172 -8.51 -1.37 -10.81
C PRO A 172 -7.51 -0.62 -11.70
N SER A 173 -7.79 -0.50 -13.00
CA SER A 173 -6.97 0.24 -13.96
C SER A 173 -6.89 1.73 -13.65
N PHE A 174 -7.98 2.34 -13.18
CA PHE A 174 -7.99 3.75 -12.77
C PHE A 174 -7.12 3.97 -11.51
N VAL A 175 -7.15 3.02 -10.58
CA VAL A 175 -6.27 3.06 -9.40
C VAL A 175 -4.81 2.85 -9.79
N ALA A 176 -4.55 2.01 -10.81
CA ALA A 176 -3.21 1.80 -11.33
C ALA A 176 -2.64 3.07 -12.00
N GLU A 177 -3.44 3.86 -12.69
CA GLU A 177 -3.04 5.17 -13.19
C GLU A 177 -2.56 6.08 -12.04
N ALA A 178 -3.32 6.17 -10.96
CA ALA A 178 -2.92 6.94 -9.79
C ALA A 178 -1.64 6.42 -9.13
N ALA A 179 -1.45 5.09 -9.13
CA ALA A 179 -0.22 4.47 -8.63
C ALA A 179 1.01 4.87 -9.46
N LEU A 180 0.86 5.01 -10.78
CA LEU A 180 1.93 5.53 -11.65
C LEU A 180 2.22 7.02 -11.39
N HIS A 181 1.21 7.83 -11.08
CA HIS A 181 1.44 9.20 -10.63
C HIS A 181 2.26 9.23 -9.34
N ALA A 182 1.89 8.43 -8.33
CA ALA A 182 2.61 8.35 -7.07
C ALA A 182 4.05 7.81 -7.25
N LEU A 183 4.25 6.87 -8.17
CA LEU A 183 5.56 6.28 -8.50
C LEU A 183 6.50 7.32 -9.15
N ASN A 184 5.96 8.15 -10.04
CA ASN A 184 6.71 9.13 -10.83
C ASN A 184 6.79 10.52 -10.16
N ASP A 185 6.12 10.71 -9.02
CA ASP A 185 6.18 11.96 -8.28
C ASP A 185 7.63 12.27 -7.87
N LYS A 186 8.05 13.52 -8.08
CA LYS A 186 9.39 13.99 -7.68
C LYS A 186 9.51 14.20 -6.18
N GLU A 187 8.39 14.39 -5.50
CA GLU A 187 8.34 14.54 -4.05
C GLU A 187 8.22 13.17 -3.37
N THR A 188 8.46 13.14 -2.08
CA THR A 188 8.41 11.93 -1.25
C THR A 188 7.62 12.19 0.03
N GLY A 189 6.98 11.16 0.57
CA GLY A 189 6.15 11.26 1.79
C GLY A 189 4.73 11.75 1.54
N GLY A 190 4.32 11.87 0.27
CA GLY A 190 2.97 12.26 -0.13
C GLY A 190 1.94 11.15 0.06
N ALA A 191 0.65 11.53 0.05
CA ALA A 191 -0.47 10.60 0.00
C ALA A 191 -1.35 10.94 -1.22
N TRP A 192 -1.54 9.95 -2.11
CA TRP A 192 -2.31 10.08 -3.34
C TRP A 192 -3.71 9.49 -3.15
N VAL A 193 -4.70 10.35 -3.05
CA VAL A 193 -6.11 9.98 -2.90
C VAL A 193 -6.70 9.65 -4.25
N VAL A 194 -7.39 8.50 -4.32
CA VAL A 194 -8.10 8.04 -5.50
C VAL A 194 -9.57 7.82 -5.17
N GLN A 195 -10.42 8.59 -5.80
CA GLN A 195 -11.86 8.52 -5.70
C GLN A 195 -12.46 8.46 -7.11
N PRO A 196 -13.72 8.06 -7.29
CA PRO A 196 -14.33 8.04 -8.62
C PRO A 196 -14.10 9.34 -9.38
N ASN A 197 -13.50 9.25 -10.57
CA ASN A 197 -13.15 10.37 -11.45
C ASN A 197 -12.19 11.42 -10.85
N ARG A 198 -11.45 11.07 -9.78
CA ARG A 198 -10.59 12.04 -9.10
C ARG A 198 -9.32 11.38 -8.57
N ILE A 199 -8.18 11.91 -9.00
CA ILE A 199 -6.84 11.60 -8.47
C ILE A 199 -6.26 12.92 -7.93
N LEU A 200 -5.83 12.95 -6.68
CA LEU A 200 -5.22 14.14 -6.09
C LEU A 200 -4.22 13.79 -4.99
N GLN A 201 -3.25 14.67 -4.80
CA GLN A 201 -2.36 14.59 -3.64
C GLN A 201 -3.04 15.20 -2.42
N PHE A 202 -3.13 14.45 -1.32
CA PHE A 202 -3.70 14.92 -0.06
C PHE A 202 -2.73 15.88 0.63
N ARG A 203 -3.22 17.05 0.98
CA ARG A 203 -2.44 18.03 1.73
C ARG A 203 -2.69 17.89 3.22
N PHE A 204 -1.66 17.45 3.95
CA PHE A 204 -1.72 17.42 5.41
C PHE A 204 -1.66 18.84 5.97
N PRO A 205 -2.43 19.15 7.03
CA PRO A 205 -2.28 20.41 7.72
C PRO A 205 -0.86 20.55 8.29
N HIS A 206 -0.30 21.75 8.21
CA HIS A 206 0.99 22.04 8.83
C HIS A 206 0.81 22.10 10.35
N ILE A 207 1.34 21.10 11.04
CA ILE A 207 1.41 21.07 12.50
C ILE A 207 2.90 21.29 12.86
N PRO A 208 3.25 22.32 13.63
CA PRO A 208 4.62 22.49 14.08
C PRO A 208 5.07 21.25 14.86
N GLY A 209 6.06 20.55 14.33
CA GLY A 209 6.69 19.43 15.04
C GLY A 209 7.62 19.88 16.15
N PRO A 210 8.09 18.95 17.00
CA PRO A 210 9.19 19.26 17.92
C PRO A 210 10.41 19.73 17.12
N ARG A 211 11.01 20.82 17.58
CA ARG A 211 12.25 21.36 17.02
C ARG A 211 13.46 20.64 17.60
#